data_eaeb4a071e003a914359fa7ee4f57190
#
_entry.id   eaeb4a071e003a914359fa7ee4f57190
#
_cell.length_a   1.000
_cell.length_b   1.000
_cell.length_c   1.000
_cell.angle_alpha   90.00
_cell.angle_beta   90.00
_cell.angle_gamma   90.00
#
_symmetry.space_group_name_H-M   'P 1'
#
loop_
_entity.id
_entity.type
_entity.pdbx_description
1 polymer ?
#
loop_
_entity_poly.entity_id
_entity_poly.type
_entity_poly.pdbx_seq_one_letter_code
_entity_poly.pdbx_strand_id
1 'polypeptide(L)'
;MKKIGIKIVFFNVLFLFVATACVGTKINKEKVLVTNIPSKKENLDSIKYSNLPTLFDLAPEGNKWVDSVYNTLALEEKFGQLFMVAAYSNKDFAHYNAIDKLIQENKIGGLIFFQGGPVRQAKLTNRFQSKSKIPLFIGIDAEWGLGMRLDSTYRY
;
A
#
# COMPACT_ATOMS: atom_id res chain seq x y z
N MET A 1 34.20 -60.14 25.07
CA MET A 1 34.46 -59.16 24.02
C MET A 1 33.66 -59.56 22.78
N LYS A 2 32.52 -58.88 22.53
CA LYS A 2 31.63 -59.12 21.38
C LYS A 2 31.89 -58.00 20.35
N LYS A 3 32.38 -58.39 19.15
CA LYS A 3 32.57 -57.50 18.02
C LYS A 3 31.21 -57.24 17.39
N ILE A 4 30.80 -55.98 17.35
CA ILE A 4 29.61 -55.50 16.61
C ILE A 4 30.07 -55.20 15.19
N GLY A 5 29.59 -55.99 14.22
CA GLY A 5 29.84 -55.77 12.81
C GLY A 5 28.88 -54.71 12.27
N ILE A 6 29.43 -53.62 11.73
CA ILE A 6 28.68 -52.60 11.01
C ILE A 6 28.39 -53.10 9.60
N LYS A 7 27.11 -53.36 9.30
CA LYS A 7 26.65 -53.61 7.93
C LYS A 7 26.45 -52.29 7.22
N ILE A 8 27.36 -51.99 6.29
CA ILE A 8 27.22 -50.87 5.37
C ILE A 8 26.18 -51.28 4.29
N VAL A 9 25.03 -50.69 4.33
CA VAL A 9 24.02 -50.84 3.27
C VAL A 9 24.33 -49.82 2.20
N PHE A 10 24.85 -50.29 1.07
CA PHE A 10 24.97 -49.46 -0.14
C PHE A 10 23.59 -49.19 -0.71
N PHE A 11 23.14 -47.96 -0.62
CA PHE A 11 21.92 -47.49 -1.27
C PHE A 11 22.31 -47.01 -2.68
N ASN A 12 22.02 -47.83 -3.67
CA ASN A 12 22.20 -47.48 -5.08
C ASN A 12 21.13 -46.46 -5.45
N VAL A 13 21.51 -45.17 -5.51
CA VAL A 13 20.63 -44.11 -6.06
C VAL A 13 20.81 -44.15 -7.59
N LEU A 14 19.85 -44.77 -8.26
CA LEU A 14 19.71 -44.74 -9.70
C LEU A 14 19.32 -43.31 -10.12
N PHE A 15 20.27 -42.52 -10.62
CA PHE A 15 20.00 -41.22 -11.21
C PHE A 15 19.26 -41.41 -12.54
N LEU A 16 17.95 -41.27 -12.51
CA LEU A 16 17.12 -41.17 -13.72
C LEU A 16 17.30 -39.76 -14.30
N PHE A 17 18.11 -39.65 -15.35
CA PHE A 17 18.19 -38.44 -16.16
C PHE A 17 16.88 -38.30 -16.94
N VAL A 18 15.95 -37.50 -16.42
CA VAL A 18 14.81 -37.02 -17.20
C VAL A 18 15.31 -35.86 -18.05
N ALA A 19 15.52 -36.14 -19.32
CA ALA A 19 15.74 -35.12 -20.34
C ALA A 19 14.46 -34.33 -20.49
N THR A 20 14.33 -33.22 -19.79
CA THR A 20 13.27 -32.24 -20.03
C THR A 20 13.57 -31.53 -21.34
N ALA A 21 12.88 -31.98 -22.40
CA ALA A 21 12.84 -31.25 -23.64
C ALA A 21 12.32 -29.84 -23.35
N CYS A 22 13.17 -28.83 -23.58
CA CYS A 22 12.73 -27.44 -23.65
C CYS A 22 11.74 -27.28 -24.80
N VAL A 23 10.46 -27.44 -24.50
CA VAL A 23 9.40 -26.93 -25.36
C VAL A 23 9.48 -25.41 -25.25
N GLY A 24 10.11 -24.81 -26.24
CA GLY A 24 10.12 -23.37 -26.43
C GLY A 24 8.69 -22.89 -26.64
N THR A 25 8.04 -22.46 -25.56
CA THR A 25 6.82 -21.65 -25.65
C THR A 25 7.21 -20.37 -26.37
N LYS A 26 6.85 -20.27 -27.67
CA LYS A 26 6.82 -19.02 -28.40
C LYS A 26 5.93 -18.09 -27.60
N ILE A 27 6.54 -17.15 -26.87
CA ILE A 27 5.84 -16.02 -26.30
C ILE A 27 5.32 -15.25 -27.52
N ASN A 28 4.04 -15.41 -27.79
CA ASN A 28 3.33 -14.58 -28.73
C ASN A 28 3.45 -13.16 -28.18
N LYS A 29 4.31 -12.35 -28.80
CA LYS A 29 4.31 -10.91 -28.57
C LYS A 29 2.98 -10.40 -29.12
N GLU A 30 1.97 -10.49 -28.30
CA GLU A 30 0.76 -9.74 -28.51
C GLU A 30 1.19 -8.29 -28.62
N LYS A 31 1.11 -7.77 -29.84
CA LYS A 31 1.28 -6.34 -30.10
C LYS A 31 0.24 -5.67 -29.24
N VAL A 32 0.70 -5.13 -28.10
CA VAL A 32 -0.07 -4.10 -27.40
C VAL A 32 -0.34 -3.05 -28.46
N LEU A 33 -1.55 -3.05 -28.97
CA LEU A 33 -2.08 -1.98 -29.77
C LEU A 33 -2.01 -0.76 -28.84
N VAL A 34 -0.92 -0.02 -28.95
CA VAL A 34 -0.89 1.36 -28.48
C VAL A 34 -1.89 2.06 -29.41
N THR A 35 -3.16 2.01 -28.99
CA THR A 35 -4.20 2.83 -29.59
C THR A 35 -3.66 4.23 -29.57
N ASN A 36 -3.52 4.80 -30.77
CA ASN A 36 -3.15 6.19 -30.98
C ASN A 36 -3.94 7.04 -30.00
N ILE A 37 -3.30 7.41 -28.90
CA ILE A 37 -3.77 8.51 -28.08
C ILE A 37 -3.58 9.70 -29.01
N PRO A 38 -4.66 10.35 -29.48
CA PRO A 38 -4.52 11.52 -30.30
C PRO A 38 -3.73 12.52 -29.46
N SER A 39 -2.53 12.87 -29.92
CA SER A 39 -1.75 13.97 -29.36
C SER A 39 -2.43 15.28 -29.82
N LYS A 40 -3.68 15.46 -29.38
CA LYS A 40 -4.30 16.75 -29.38
C LYS A 40 -3.57 17.51 -28.30
N LYS A 41 -2.60 18.34 -28.69
CA LYS A 41 -2.16 19.45 -27.86
C LYS A 41 -3.39 20.34 -27.66
N GLU A 42 -4.23 19.97 -26.73
CA GLU A 42 -5.22 20.91 -26.22
C GLU A 42 -4.41 22.03 -25.62
N ASN A 43 -4.66 23.20 -26.14
CA ASN A 43 -4.01 24.43 -25.70
C ASN A 43 -4.36 24.58 -24.21
N LEU A 44 -3.43 24.22 -23.34
CA LEU A 44 -3.62 24.24 -21.88
C LEU A 44 -3.97 25.65 -21.37
N ASP A 45 -3.69 26.66 -22.22
CA ASP A 45 -3.93 28.07 -21.91
C ASP A 45 -5.42 28.46 -21.98
N SER A 46 -6.31 27.57 -22.44
CA SER A 46 -7.73 27.85 -22.55
C SER A 46 -8.59 27.28 -21.41
N ILE A 47 -7.99 26.50 -20.51
CA ILE A 47 -8.70 26.06 -19.29
C ILE A 47 -8.74 27.25 -18.36
N LYS A 48 -9.87 27.96 -18.37
CA LYS A 48 -10.15 28.97 -17.35
C LYS A 48 -10.29 28.26 -16.02
N TYR A 49 -9.20 28.21 -15.25
CA TYR A 49 -9.18 27.68 -13.87
C TYR A 49 -10.21 28.37 -12.95
N SER A 50 -10.74 29.53 -13.39
CA SER A 50 -11.77 30.27 -12.65
C SER A 50 -13.10 29.54 -12.45
N ASN A 51 -13.33 28.43 -13.14
CA ASN A 51 -14.57 27.66 -13.05
C ASN A 51 -14.37 26.27 -12.44
N LEU A 52 -13.16 25.96 -11.95
CA LEU A 52 -12.98 24.74 -11.16
C LEU A 52 -13.57 24.99 -9.78
N PRO A 53 -14.46 24.13 -9.27
CA PRO A 53 -14.95 24.26 -7.91
C PRO A 53 -13.77 24.23 -6.95
N THR A 54 -13.68 25.24 -6.09
CA THR A 54 -12.72 25.23 -5.00
C THR A 54 -13.16 24.19 -3.97
N LEU A 55 -12.24 23.82 -3.06
CA LEU A 55 -12.57 22.91 -1.96
C LEU A 55 -13.79 23.44 -1.14
N PHE A 56 -14.01 24.74 -1.13
CA PHE A 56 -15.12 25.40 -0.43
C PHE A 56 -16.42 25.41 -1.23
N ASP A 57 -16.34 25.22 -2.56
CA ASP A 57 -17.51 25.09 -3.44
C ASP A 57 -18.07 23.66 -3.48
N LEU A 58 -17.36 22.73 -2.84
CA LEU A 58 -17.78 21.33 -2.71
C LEU A 58 -18.96 21.25 -1.74
N ALA A 59 -20.12 21.54 -2.28
CA ALA A 59 -21.44 21.34 -1.72
C ALA A 59 -22.00 22.44 -0.80
N PRO A 60 -22.70 23.45 -1.35
CA PRO A 60 -23.65 24.23 -0.56
C PRO A 60 -24.79 23.38 0.03
N GLU A 61 -25.00 22.18 -0.44
CA GLU A 61 -26.07 21.26 0.01
C GLU A 61 -25.62 20.19 1.00
N GLY A 62 -24.54 20.40 1.74
CA GLY A 62 -24.02 19.42 2.71
C GLY A 62 -23.78 18.06 2.06
N ASN A 63 -22.62 17.51 2.19
CA ASN A 63 -22.38 16.16 1.71
C ASN A 63 -23.15 15.18 2.61
N LYS A 64 -24.29 14.65 2.15
CA LYS A 64 -25.14 13.71 2.90
C LYS A 64 -24.34 12.57 3.53
N TRP A 65 -23.26 12.14 2.88
CA TRP A 65 -22.35 11.14 3.44
C TRP A 65 -21.59 11.71 4.66
N VAL A 66 -21.05 12.92 4.56
CA VAL A 66 -20.34 13.57 5.67
C VAL A 66 -21.27 13.73 6.87
N ASP A 67 -22.47 14.25 6.65
CA ASP A 67 -23.47 14.43 7.70
C ASP A 67 -23.87 13.11 8.33
N SER A 68 -24.07 12.08 7.51
CA SER A 68 -24.38 10.73 7.97
C SER A 68 -23.28 10.20 8.89
N VAL A 69 -22.00 10.27 8.46
CA VAL A 69 -20.86 9.82 9.27
C VAL A 69 -20.74 10.66 10.53
N TYR A 70 -20.78 12.00 10.42
CA TYR A 70 -20.63 12.91 11.55
C TYR A 70 -21.67 12.65 12.65
N ASN A 71 -22.91 12.39 12.26
CA ASN A 71 -24.01 12.14 13.20
C ASN A 71 -23.91 10.76 13.90
N THR A 72 -23.12 9.83 13.36
CA THR A 72 -22.89 8.50 13.98
C THR A 72 -21.71 8.46 14.95
N LEU A 73 -20.93 9.55 15.03
CA LEU A 73 -19.74 9.62 15.87
C LEU A 73 -20.06 10.24 17.23
N ALA A 74 -19.56 9.60 18.30
CA ALA A 74 -19.47 10.23 19.61
C ALA A 74 -18.49 11.42 19.60
N LEU A 75 -18.57 12.28 20.60
CA LEU A 75 -17.72 13.48 20.66
C LEU A 75 -16.24 13.12 20.67
N GLU A 76 -15.85 12.10 21.44
CA GLU A 76 -14.48 11.60 21.53
C GLU A 76 -13.99 11.05 20.20
N GLU A 77 -14.86 10.36 19.45
CA GLU A 77 -14.54 9.85 18.10
C GLU A 77 -14.33 11.00 17.11
N LYS A 78 -15.13 12.08 17.21
CA LYS A 78 -14.96 13.30 16.40
C LYS A 78 -13.62 13.96 16.67
N PHE A 79 -13.19 14.03 17.93
CA PHE A 79 -11.85 14.51 18.26
C PHE A 79 -10.77 13.61 17.67
N GLY A 80 -10.94 12.29 17.76
CA GLY A 80 -10.01 11.33 17.14
C GLY A 80 -9.76 11.60 15.66
N GLN A 81 -10.80 11.96 14.92
CA GLN A 81 -10.71 12.26 13.48
C GLN A 81 -9.80 13.46 13.14
N LEU A 82 -9.53 14.34 14.11
CA LEU A 82 -8.63 15.49 13.92
C LEU A 82 -7.14 15.12 14.01
N PHE A 83 -6.80 13.89 14.42
CA PHE A 83 -5.43 13.49 14.61
C PHE A 83 -4.91 12.65 13.44
N MET A 84 -3.73 13.05 12.96
CA MET A 84 -2.91 12.26 12.05
C MET A 84 -1.65 11.80 12.80
N VAL A 85 -1.44 10.49 12.85
CA VAL A 85 -0.38 9.87 13.66
C VAL A 85 0.76 9.38 12.80
N ALA A 86 2.00 9.54 13.29
CA ALA A 86 3.20 9.07 12.60
C ALA A 86 3.23 7.54 12.50
N ALA A 87 3.45 7.02 11.30
CA ALA A 87 3.59 5.60 11.01
C ALA A 87 4.93 5.29 10.32
N TYR A 88 5.46 4.11 10.59
CA TYR A 88 6.73 3.65 10.06
C TYR A 88 6.58 2.21 9.58
N SER A 89 6.99 1.90 8.36
CA SER A 89 6.89 0.54 7.84
C SER A 89 8.18 -0.29 8.03
N ASN A 90 9.13 0.25 8.78
CA ASN A 90 10.40 -0.41 9.17
C ASN A 90 10.50 -0.68 10.68
N LYS A 91 9.42 -0.52 11.42
CA LYS A 91 9.35 -0.85 12.84
C LYS A 91 8.84 -2.28 13.06
N ASP A 92 8.77 -2.68 14.32
CA ASP A 92 8.32 -3.99 14.77
C ASP A 92 6.80 -4.08 14.95
N PHE A 93 6.32 -5.25 15.29
CA PHE A 93 4.90 -5.49 15.55
C PHE A 93 4.35 -4.71 16.74
N ALA A 94 5.18 -4.36 17.74
CA ALA A 94 4.73 -3.57 18.87
C ALA A 94 4.27 -2.19 18.40
N HIS A 95 5.04 -1.56 17.50
CA HIS A 95 4.64 -0.30 16.87
C HIS A 95 3.34 -0.43 16.05
N TYR A 96 3.22 -1.50 15.24
CA TYR A 96 2.02 -1.69 14.43
C TYR A 96 0.77 -1.94 15.28
N ASN A 97 0.90 -2.70 16.36
CA ASN A 97 -0.19 -2.96 17.29
C ASN A 97 -0.60 -1.69 18.07
N ALA A 98 0.36 -0.82 18.39
CA ALA A 98 0.06 0.48 19.02
C ALA A 98 -0.78 1.36 18.07
N ILE A 99 -0.46 1.39 16.78
CA ILE A 99 -1.26 2.12 15.77
C ILE A 99 -2.65 1.47 15.62
N ASP A 100 -2.73 0.13 15.54
CA ASP A 100 -4.01 -0.58 15.52
C ASP A 100 -4.92 -0.15 16.68
N LYS A 101 -4.36 -0.04 17.88
CA LYS A 101 -5.08 0.39 19.07
C LYS A 101 -5.59 1.83 18.95
N LEU A 102 -4.76 2.76 18.48
CA LEU A 102 -5.18 4.15 18.23
C LEU A 102 -6.33 4.23 17.22
N ILE A 103 -6.28 3.41 16.17
CA ILE A 103 -7.35 3.36 15.17
C ILE A 103 -8.65 2.81 15.78
N GLN A 104 -8.56 1.72 16.52
CA GLN A 104 -9.73 1.00 17.03
C GLN A 104 -10.37 1.66 18.26
N GLU A 105 -9.56 2.21 19.16
CA GLU A 105 -10.03 2.81 20.40
C GLU A 105 -10.26 4.32 20.26
N ASN A 106 -9.28 5.05 19.71
CA ASN A 106 -9.33 6.50 19.63
C ASN A 106 -9.91 7.04 18.31
N LYS A 107 -10.18 6.16 17.33
CA LYS A 107 -10.77 6.53 16.02
C LYS A 107 -10.00 7.65 15.32
N ILE A 108 -8.68 7.59 15.32
CA ILE A 108 -7.83 8.60 14.64
C ILE A 108 -8.20 8.75 13.18
N GLY A 109 -8.08 9.98 12.64
CA GLY A 109 -8.50 10.31 11.28
C GLY A 109 -7.47 9.98 10.21
N GLY A 110 -6.19 9.84 10.56
CA GLY A 110 -5.17 9.58 9.55
C GLY A 110 -3.84 9.09 10.05
N LEU A 111 -3.01 8.72 9.10
CA LEU A 111 -1.63 8.30 9.32
C LEU A 111 -0.71 9.05 8.35
N ILE A 112 0.45 9.47 8.85
CA ILE A 112 1.52 10.03 8.03
C ILE A 112 2.74 9.11 8.12
N PHE A 113 3.16 8.54 6.98
CA PHE A 113 4.33 7.68 6.91
C PHE A 113 5.61 8.49 6.77
N PHE A 114 6.66 8.04 7.48
CA PHE A 114 7.98 8.67 7.42
C PHE A 114 9.03 7.75 6.81
N GLN A 115 9.17 6.51 7.28
CA GLN A 115 10.25 5.63 6.85
C GLN A 115 9.78 4.20 6.63
N GLY A 116 10.47 3.52 5.72
CA GLY A 116 10.29 2.10 5.47
C GLY A 116 10.45 1.72 4.01
N GLY A 117 9.63 0.80 3.54
CA GLY A 117 9.64 0.34 2.15
C GLY A 117 8.26 0.38 1.51
N PRO A 118 8.18 0.57 0.20
CA PRO A 118 6.90 0.79 -0.48
C PRO A 118 5.94 -0.38 -0.33
N VAL A 119 6.42 -1.61 -0.47
CA VAL A 119 5.59 -2.81 -0.32
C VAL A 119 5.12 -3.00 1.13
N ARG A 120 6.01 -2.76 2.10
CA ARG A 120 5.67 -2.85 3.52
C ARG A 120 4.64 -1.78 3.89
N GLN A 121 4.81 -0.55 3.41
CA GLN A 121 3.86 0.53 3.63
C GLN A 121 2.49 0.20 3.05
N ALA A 122 2.41 -0.30 1.81
CA ALA A 122 1.15 -0.69 1.18
C ALA A 122 0.41 -1.77 2.00
N LYS A 123 1.14 -2.80 2.46
CA LYS A 123 0.58 -3.86 3.32
C LYS A 123 0.06 -3.31 4.65
N LEU A 124 0.80 -2.41 5.28
CA LEU A 124 0.38 -1.78 6.54
C LEU A 124 -0.80 -0.83 6.33
N THR A 125 -0.81 -0.08 5.25
CA THR A 125 -1.96 0.76 4.88
C THR A 125 -3.23 -0.08 4.78
N ASN A 126 -3.18 -1.20 4.05
CA ASN A 126 -4.33 -2.10 3.94
C ASN A 126 -4.75 -2.68 5.31
N ARG A 127 -3.77 -3.07 6.15
CA ARG A 127 -4.05 -3.54 7.52
C ARG A 127 -4.76 -2.48 8.36
N PHE A 128 -4.27 -1.25 8.34
CA PHE A 128 -4.82 -0.16 9.14
C PHE A 128 -6.20 0.30 8.63
N GLN A 129 -6.36 0.40 7.32
CA GLN A 129 -7.66 0.69 6.70
C GLN A 129 -8.72 -0.36 7.07
N SER A 130 -8.37 -1.64 7.07
CA SER A 130 -9.31 -2.71 7.41
C SER A 130 -9.79 -2.68 8.87
N LYS A 131 -9.09 -1.96 9.75
CA LYS A 131 -9.43 -1.81 11.16
C LYS A 131 -10.14 -0.51 11.48
N SER A 132 -10.18 0.41 10.55
CA SER A 132 -10.79 1.71 10.74
C SER A 132 -12.28 1.67 10.40
N LYS A 133 -13.10 2.28 11.25
CA LYS A 133 -14.54 2.47 11.01
C LYS A 133 -14.80 3.49 9.88
N ILE A 134 -13.96 4.51 9.81
CA ILE A 134 -13.97 5.55 8.79
C ILE A 134 -12.66 5.45 8.03
N PRO A 135 -12.63 5.51 6.70
CA PRO A 135 -11.39 5.45 5.95
C PRO A 135 -10.36 6.46 6.46
N LEU A 136 -9.16 5.97 6.75
CA LEU A 136 -8.05 6.80 7.22
C LEU A 136 -7.51 7.67 6.09
N PHE A 137 -7.20 8.92 6.40
CA PHE A 137 -6.39 9.75 5.52
C PHE A 137 -4.94 9.29 5.60
N ILE A 138 -4.34 8.94 4.46
CA ILE A 138 -2.97 8.43 4.39
C ILE A 138 -2.07 9.44 3.71
N GLY A 139 -1.06 9.88 4.42
CA GLY A 139 -0.03 10.78 3.91
C GLY A 139 1.38 10.21 4.01
N ILE A 140 2.30 10.85 3.33
CA ILE A 140 3.74 10.63 3.47
C ILE A 140 4.44 11.99 3.45
N ASP A 141 5.38 12.19 4.37
CA ASP A 141 6.24 13.37 4.36
C ASP A 141 7.44 13.12 3.45
N ALA A 142 7.29 13.42 2.16
CA ALA A 142 8.29 13.13 1.13
C ALA A 142 8.52 14.34 0.19
N GLU A 143 8.92 15.47 0.78
CA GLU A 143 9.10 16.75 0.07
C GLU A 143 10.07 16.65 -1.12
N TRP A 144 11.14 15.85 -0.98
CA TRP A 144 12.15 15.64 -2.02
C TRP A 144 11.98 14.29 -2.72
N GLY A 145 10.75 13.82 -2.82
CA GLY A 145 10.40 12.55 -3.45
C GLY A 145 10.47 11.35 -2.52
N LEU A 146 9.94 10.23 -2.98
CA LEU A 146 9.79 9.01 -2.17
C LEU A 146 11.11 8.45 -1.66
N GLY A 147 12.20 8.66 -2.39
CA GLY A 147 13.53 8.15 -2.03
C GLY A 147 14.13 8.76 -0.76
N MET A 148 13.58 9.87 -0.24
CA MET A 148 13.99 10.41 1.06
C MET A 148 13.42 9.61 2.25
N ARG A 149 12.33 8.88 2.05
CA ARG A 149 11.59 8.17 3.10
C ARG A 149 11.55 6.67 2.92
N LEU A 150 11.50 6.20 1.67
CA LEU A 150 11.34 4.79 1.37
C LEU A 150 12.64 4.20 0.81
N ASP A 151 13.05 3.06 1.35
CA ASP A 151 14.07 2.21 0.73
C ASP A 151 13.53 1.63 -0.60
N SER A 152 14.42 1.22 -1.48
CA SER A 152 14.06 0.56 -2.75
C SER A 152 13.17 1.39 -3.67
N THR A 153 13.27 2.71 -3.61
CA THR A 153 12.64 3.64 -4.55
C THR A 153 13.70 4.41 -5.33
N TYR A 154 13.33 4.91 -6.51
CA TYR A 154 14.22 5.76 -7.28
C TYR A 154 14.47 7.08 -6.52
N ARG A 155 15.72 7.52 -6.55
CA ARG A 155 16.12 8.86 -6.10
C ARG A 155 16.33 9.71 -7.34
N TYR A 156 15.68 10.83 -7.36
CA TYR A 156 15.87 11.84 -8.40
C TYR A 156 17.04 12.73 -8.02
#